data_b4ec414d6168a32ce1af0c566b94487e
#
_entry.id   b4ec414d6168a32ce1af0c566b94487e
#
_cell.length_a   1.000
_cell.length_b   1.000
_cell.length_c   1.000
_cell.angle_alpha   90.00
_cell.angle_beta   90.00
_cell.angle_gamma   90.00
#
_symmetry.space_group_name_H-M   'P 1'
#
loop_
_entity.id
_entity.type
_entity.pdbx_description
1 polymer ?
#
loop_
_entity_poly.entity_id
_entity_poly.type
_entity_poly.pdbx_seq_one_letter_code
_entity_poly.pdbx_strand_id
1 'polypeptide(L)'
;VGPYFLSFAGDRRRVAYAPSLAHTNCRPENFDEQLVSELLSRFDFLSVREEETVPLFQTLVDAPIDVVLDPTLLLDSDDYADMASKDVLQGEYIFMYLLRECPELIESTVAMTEATGMKVAYISDKNLDIPNSINLFGVGPEEFVSLIAHASLILTNSFHATVFSVLFHRPFRVYATDKSGARMRDLLSNIGLSDRCVDVMCADDIAPCEWSDVDSRLDSLREHSCAYLRKALS
;
A
#
# COMPACT_ATOMS: atom_id res chain seq x y z
N VAL A 1 -20.91 10.80 8.74
CA VAL A 1 -19.86 10.40 9.71
C VAL A 1 -20.28 9.14 10.45
N GLY A 2 -21.43 9.11 11.16
CA GLY A 2 -21.87 8.01 12.03
C GLY A 2 -21.72 6.59 11.47
N PRO A 3 -22.17 6.25 10.24
CA PRO A 3 -22.04 4.90 9.70
C PRO A 3 -20.61 4.37 9.64
N TYR A 4 -19.62 5.23 9.32
CA TYR A 4 -18.20 4.86 9.29
C TYR A 4 -17.64 4.49 10.67
N PHE A 5 -18.28 4.97 11.74
CA PHE A 5 -17.94 4.65 13.12
C PHE A 5 -18.90 3.61 13.73
N LEU A 6 -19.58 2.81 12.91
CA LEU A 6 -20.49 1.77 13.32
C LEU A 6 -21.57 2.25 14.30
N SER A 7 -22.09 3.49 14.14
CA SER A 7 -23.12 4.05 15.03
C SER A 7 -24.40 3.22 15.10
N PHE A 8 -24.65 2.38 14.11
CA PHE A 8 -25.77 1.46 14.02
C PHE A 8 -25.57 0.17 14.83
N ALA A 9 -24.40 -0.09 15.40
CA ALA A 9 -24.08 -1.36 16.05
C ALA A 9 -24.73 -1.56 17.43
N GLY A 10 -25.40 -0.54 18.00
CA GLY A 10 -25.97 -0.61 19.34
C GLY A 10 -24.89 -0.90 20.40
N ASP A 11 -25.14 -1.87 21.26
CA ASP A 11 -24.22 -2.29 22.34
C ASP A 11 -23.24 -3.41 21.91
N ARG A 12 -23.13 -3.68 20.62
CA ARG A 12 -22.21 -4.70 20.11
C ARG A 12 -20.78 -4.19 20.17
N ARG A 13 -19.84 -5.13 20.42
CA ARG A 13 -18.40 -4.87 20.36
C ARG A 13 -18.04 -4.23 19.02
N ARG A 14 -17.21 -3.18 19.07
CA ARG A 14 -16.68 -2.46 17.91
C ARG A 14 -15.19 -2.59 17.87
N VAL A 15 -14.69 -3.04 16.75
CA VAL A 15 -13.26 -3.22 16.49
C VAL A 15 -12.89 -2.45 15.23
N ALA A 16 -11.88 -1.61 15.32
CA ALA A 16 -11.28 -0.97 14.16
C ALA A 16 -9.96 -1.68 13.83
N TYR A 17 -9.88 -2.27 12.64
CA TYR A 17 -8.66 -2.90 12.15
C TYR A 17 -8.08 -2.12 10.98
N ALA A 18 -6.87 -1.59 11.15
CA ALA A 18 -6.07 -0.95 10.10
C ALA A 18 -6.77 0.15 9.29
N PRO A 19 -7.68 1.01 9.84
CA PRO A 19 -8.10 2.18 9.09
C PRO A 19 -6.91 3.06 8.79
N SER A 20 -6.96 3.77 7.65
CA SER A 20 -5.92 4.66 7.18
C SER A 20 -6.51 6.04 6.88
N LEU A 21 -5.86 7.09 7.34
CA LEU A 21 -6.22 8.46 6.96
C LEU A 21 -5.62 8.84 5.60
N ALA A 22 -4.66 8.08 5.12
CA ALA A 22 -3.86 8.36 3.92
C ALA A 22 -3.08 9.69 3.97
N HIS A 23 -3.43 10.61 4.87
CA HIS A 23 -2.81 11.92 5.05
C HIS A 23 -2.84 12.31 6.53
N THR A 24 -1.70 12.67 7.08
CA THR A 24 -1.57 13.11 8.48
C THR A 24 -2.17 14.49 8.75
N ASN A 25 -2.36 15.31 7.73
CA ASN A 25 -2.84 16.69 7.85
C ASN A 25 -4.29 16.92 7.39
N CYS A 26 -5.06 15.85 7.19
CA CYS A 26 -6.43 15.97 6.73
C CYS A 26 -7.44 16.11 7.88
N ARG A 27 -7.48 17.29 8.51
CA ARG A 27 -8.71 17.70 9.21
C ARG A 27 -9.57 18.44 8.18
N PRO A 28 -10.73 17.89 7.76
CA PRO A 28 -11.68 18.65 6.94
C PRO A 28 -12.08 19.96 7.63
N GLU A 29 -12.36 21.02 6.88
CA GLU A 29 -12.79 22.31 7.45
C GLU A 29 -13.99 22.19 8.40
N ASN A 30 -14.81 21.15 8.24
CA ASN A 30 -15.98 20.85 9.06
C ASN A 30 -15.78 19.62 9.96
N PHE A 31 -14.55 19.39 10.45
CA PHE A 31 -14.25 18.28 11.32
C PHE A 31 -14.81 18.53 12.73
N ASP A 32 -15.85 17.80 13.08
CA ASP A 32 -16.44 17.84 14.40
C ASP A 32 -15.65 16.92 15.35
N GLU A 33 -14.65 17.50 16.03
CA GLU A 33 -13.78 16.78 16.98
C GLU A 33 -14.57 16.13 18.09
N GLN A 34 -15.58 16.81 18.62
CA GLN A 34 -16.37 16.29 19.73
C GLN A 34 -17.18 15.06 19.32
N LEU A 35 -17.82 15.12 18.16
CA LEU A 35 -18.57 14.00 17.60
C LEU A 35 -17.65 12.81 17.29
N VAL A 36 -16.49 13.07 16.69
CA VAL A 36 -15.54 12.00 16.34
C VAL A 36 -14.97 11.36 17.60
N SER A 37 -14.60 12.15 18.61
CA SER A 37 -14.14 11.67 19.91
C SER A 37 -15.20 10.80 20.59
N GLU A 38 -16.47 11.24 20.61
CA GLU A 38 -17.57 10.46 21.16
C GLU A 38 -17.80 9.14 20.42
N LEU A 39 -17.67 9.14 19.09
CA LEU A 39 -17.82 7.94 18.27
C LEU A 39 -16.65 6.97 18.43
N LEU A 40 -15.41 7.47 18.51
CA LEU A 40 -14.21 6.65 18.75
C LEU A 40 -14.22 6.02 20.15
N SER A 41 -14.68 6.75 21.18
CA SER A 41 -14.74 6.23 22.54
C SER A 41 -15.67 5.01 22.70
N ARG A 42 -16.50 4.71 21.71
CA ARG A 42 -17.38 3.54 21.67
C ARG A 42 -16.71 2.28 21.10
N PHE A 43 -15.46 2.39 20.65
CA PHE A 43 -14.72 1.22 20.19
C PHE A 43 -14.03 0.52 21.34
N ASP A 44 -14.16 -0.81 21.38
CA ASP A 44 -13.49 -1.65 22.36
C ASP A 44 -12.01 -1.87 21.98
N PHE A 45 -11.71 -1.85 20.70
CA PHE A 45 -10.35 -1.99 20.16
C PHE A 45 -10.12 -1.04 18.99
N LEU A 46 -9.04 -0.29 19.08
CA LEU A 46 -8.62 0.65 18.05
C LEU A 46 -7.24 0.28 17.52
N SER A 47 -7.12 0.24 16.20
CA SER A 47 -5.83 0.17 15.53
C SER A 47 -5.80 1.12 14.35
N VAL A 48 -4.62 1.42 13.86
CA VAL A 48 -4.35 2.22 12.66
C VAL A 48 -3.29 1.53 11.81
N ARG A 49 -3.18 1.93 10.56
CA ARG A 49 -2.18 1.39 9.63
C ARG A 49 -0.86 2.15 9.67
N GLU A 50 -0.90 3.44 9.94
CA GLU A 50 0.26 4.33 9.94
C GLU A 50 0.59 4.82 11.35
N GLU A 51 1.85 4.70 11.76
CA GLU A 51 2.31 5.19 13.05
C GLU A 51 2.15 6.71 13.19
N GLU A 52 2.37 7.45 12.10
CA GLU A 52 2.20 8.91 12.06
C GLU A 52 0.78 9.39 12.42
N THR A 53 -0.23 8.53 12.31
CA THR A 53 -1.62 8.88 12.65
C THR A 53 -1.97 8.69 14.12
N VAL A 54 -1.18 7.92 14.86
CA VAL A 54 -1.42 7.64 16.29
C VAL A 54 -1.53 8.91 17.12
N PRO A 55 -0.62 9.91 17.03
CA PRO A 55 -0.73 11.12 17.82
C PRO A 55 -2.04 11.90 17.60
N LEU A 56 -2.53 11.91 16.34
CA LEU A 56 -3.81 12.56 16.03
C LEU A 56 -4.97 11.85 16.73
N PHE A 57 -5.05 10.54 16.66
CA PHE A 57 -6.12 9.78 17.31
C PHE A 57 -6.04 9.88 18.83
N GLN A 58 -4.84 9.94 19.42
CA GLN A 58 -4.65 10.14 20.86
C GLN A 58 -5.15 11.49 21.36
N THR A 59 -5.27 12.52 20.49
CA THR A 59 -5.95 13.77 20.87
C THR A 59 -7.46 13.63 20.97
N LEU A 60 -8.02 12.60 20.35
CA LEU A 60 -9.46 12.38 20.22
C LEU A 60 -10.00 11.34 21.20
N VAL A 61 -9.19 10.38 21.62
CA VAL A 61 -9.62 9.28 22.49
C VAL A 61 -8.52 8.88 23.47
N ASP A 62 -8.91 8.68 24.75
CA ASP A 62 -8.02 8.16 25.78
C ASP A 62 -8.10 6.62 25.81
N ALA A 63 -7.62 5.99 24.75
CA ALA A 63 -7.60 4.54 24.61
C ALA A 63 -6.29 4.12 23.89
N PRO A 64 -5.76 2.93 24.15
CA PRO A 64 -4.62 2.42 23.42
C PRO A 64 -4.96 2.24 21.94
N ILE A 65 -4.04 2.62 21.06
CA ILE A 65 -4.16 2.51 19.62
C ILE A 65 -3.00 1.66 19.12
N ASP A 66 -3.30 0.49 18.59
CA ASP A 66 -2.31 -0.40 18.02
C ASP A 66 -1.99 -0.01 16.57
N VAL A 67 -0.72 -0.12 16.17
CA VAL A 67 -0.32 -0.02 14.77
C VAL A 67 -0.24 -1.42 14.19
N VAL A 68 -1.00 -1.69 13.13
CA VAL A 68 -1.13 -3.02 12.55
C VAL A 68 -0.95 -2.97 11.03
N LEU A 69 -0.57 -4.09 10.44
CA LEU A 69 -0.42 -4.21 8.99
C LEU A 69 -1.74 -4.03 8.24
N ASP A 70 -1.63 -3.58 7.00
CA ASP A 70 -2.72 -3.70 6.03
C ASP A 70 -3.23 -5.15 5.95
N PRO A 71 -4.54 -5.39 5.87
CA PRO A 71 -5.09 -6.76 5.77
C PRO A 71 -4.46 -7.62 4.68
N THR A 72 -4.02 -7.03 3.56
CA THR A 72 -3.37 -7.75 2.47
C THR A 72 -2.01 -8.35 2.86
N LEU A 73 -1.34 -7.78 3.87
CA LEU A 73 -0.06 -8.29 4.38
C LEU A 73 -0.20 -9.37 5.47
N LEU A 74 -1.43 -9.68 5.91
CA LEU A 74 -1.68 -10.80 6.82
C LEU A 74 -1.57 -12.17 6.13
N LEU A 75 -1.66 -12.16 4.82
CA LEU A 75 -1.51 -13.31 3.93
C LEU A 75 -0.11 -13.26 3.28
N ASP A 76 0.33 -14.38 2.74
CA ASP A 76 1.58 -14.48 2.00
C ASP A 76 1.36 -14.64 0.48
N SER A 77 2.43 -14.79 -0.28
CA SER A 77 2.36 -14.95 -1.75
C SER A 77 1.60 -16.20 -2.17
N ASP A 78 1.67 -17.29 -1.39
CA ASP A 78 1.02 -18.55 -1.71
C ASP A 78 -0.50 -18.44 -1.59
N ASP A 79 -1.00 -17.62 -0.65
CA ASP A 79 -2.43 -17.32 -0.52
C ASP A 79 -2.98 -16.57 -1.74
N TYR A 80 -2.12 -15.86 -2.47
CA TYR A 80 -2.48 -15.12 -3.69
C TYR A 80 -2.14 -15.89 -4.98
N ALA A 81 -1.65 -17.13 -4.90
CA ALA A 81 -1.15 -17.89 -6.05
C ALA A 81 -2.20 -18.07 -7.15
N ASP A 82 -3.47 -18.33 -6.78
CA ASP A 82 -4.56 -18.48 -7.74
C ASP A 82 -4.81 -17.19 -8.52
N MET A 83 -4.79 -16.05 -7.85
CA MET A 83 -4.93 -14.74 -8.50
C MET A 83 -3.71 -14.44 -9.39
N ALA A 84 -2.51 -14.79 -8.92
CA ALA A 84 -1.27 -14.59 -9.66
C ALA A 84 -1.10 -15.53 -10.87
N SER A 85 -1.93 -16.54 -11.01
CA SER A 85 -1.84 -17.54 -12.10
C SER A 85 -2.35 -17.05 -13.46
N LYS A 86 -2.98 -15.87 -13.54
CA LYS A 86 -3.50 -15.32 -14.79
C LYS A 86 -2.38 -14.97 -15.77
N ASP A 87 -2.46 -15.49 -16.98
CA ASP A 87 -1.52 -15.15 -18.06
C ASP A 87 -1.99 -13.88 -18.78
N VAL A 88 -1.66 -12.72 -18.21
CA VAL A 88 -2.09 -11.41 -18.73
C VAL A 88 -1.09 -10.88 -19.76
N LEU A 89 0.21 -11.05 -19.52
CA LEU A 89 1.26 -10.57 -20.41
C LEU A 89 2.50 -11.47 -20.30
N GLN A 90 2.99 -11.91 -21.49
CA GLN A 90 4.18 -12.75 -21.55
C GLN A 90 5.46 -11.96 -21.79
N GLY A 91 6.59 -12.54 -21.34
CA GLY A 91 7.91 -12.00 -21.51
C GLY A 91 8.29 -10.99 -20.42
N GLU A 92 9.45 -10.38 -20.58
CA GLU A 92 9.95 -9.37 -19.61
C GLU A 92 9.26 -8.03 -19.84
N TYR A 93 8.81 -7.40 -18.76
CA TYR A 93 8.17 -6.09 -18.81
C TYR A 93 8.34 -5.30 -17.52
N ILE A 94 8.27 -3.99 -17.66
CA ILE A 94 8.09 -3.06 -16.56
C ILE A 94 6.58 -2.90 -16.33
N PHE A 95 6.10 -3.16 -15.11
CA PHE A 95 4.74 -2.82 -14.74
C PHE A 95 4.70 -1.45 -14.07
N MET A 96 4.07 -0.48 -14.75
CA MET A 96 3.85 0.85 -14.19
C MET A 96 2.40 0.98 -13.71
N TYR A 97 2.21 1.28 -12.42
CA TYR A 97 0.88 1.53 -11.87
C TYR A 97 0.79 2.91 -11.23
N LEU A 98 0.09 3.80 -11.92
CA LEU A 98 -0.04 5.21 -11.60
C LEU A 98 -1.45 5.50 -11.07
N LEU A 99 -1.60 5.72 -9.75
CA LEU A 99 -2.89 6.10 -9.14
C LEU A 99 -3.18 7.60 -9.23
N ARG A 100 -2.13 8.41 -9.25
CA ARG A 100 -2.22 9.88 -9.29
C ARG A 100 -1.14 10.39 -10.20
N GLU A 101 -1.38 11.57 -10.75
CA GLU A 101 -0.39 12.25 -11.59
C GLU A 101 0.96 12.37 -10.86
N CYS A 102 2.02 11.88 -11.50
CA CYS A 102 3.38 11.84 -11.01
C CYS A 102 4.33 11.84 -12.21
N PRO A 103 4.75 13.03 -12.67
CA PRO A 103 5.65 13.17 -13.81
C PRO A 103 6.94 12.39 -13.63
N GLU A 104 7.52 12.40 -12.43
CA GLU A 104 8.76 11.73 -12.09
C GLU A 104 8.70 10.21 -12.32
N LEU A 105 7.54 9.60 -12.02
CA LEU A 105 7.30 8.18 -12.27
C LEU A 105 7.24 7.89 -13.78
N ILE A 106 6.54 8.74 -14.53
CA ILE A 106 6.41 8.59 -15.99
C ILE A 106 7.78 8.77 -16.66
N GLU A 107 8.51 9.84 -16.32
CA GLU A 107 9.84 10.11 -16.85
C GLU A 107 10.84 8.98 -16.55
N SER A 108 10.80 8.46 -15.32
CA SER A 108 11.62 7.29 -14.93
C SER A 108 11.27 6.06 -15.74
N THR A 109 9.98 5.83 -15.97
CA THR A 109 9.51 4.68 -16.77
C THR A 109 10.00 4.78 -18.21
N VAL A 110 9.92 5.96 -18.81
CA VAL A 110 10.43 6.21 -20.17
C VAL A 110 11.93 5.95 -20.22
N ALA A 111 12.71 6.55 -19.31
CA ALA A 111 14.16 6.40 -19.26
C ALA A 111 14.60 4.94 -19.07
N MET A 112 13.94 4.19 -18.18
CA MET A 112 14.23 2.77 -17.97
C MET A 112 13.84 1.91 -19.19
N THR A 113 12.77 2.25 -19.87
CA THR A 113 12.35 1.58 -21.11
C THR A 113 13.39 1.78 -22.20
N GLU A 114 13.90 3.00 -22.38
CA GLU A 114 14.94 3.32 -23.34
C GLU A 114 16.26 2.60 -23.04
N ALA A 115 16.62 2.51 -21.74
CA ALA A 115 17.85 1.86 -21.31
C ALA A 115 17.81 0.33 -21.43
N THR A 116 16.66 -0.29 -21.16
CA THR A 116 16.53 -1.75 -21.09
C THR A 116 15.90 -2.38 -22.33
N GLY A 117 15.14 -1.62 -23.12
CA GLY A 117 14.33 -2.12 -24.22
C GLY A 117 13.09 -2.92 -23.78
N MET A 118 12.85 -3.04 -22.47
CA MET A 118 11.69 -3.76 -21.96
C MET A 118 10.38 -3.09 -22.36
N LYS A 119 9.34 -3.93 -22.55
CA LYS A 119 7.98 -3.44 -22.76
C LYS A 119 7.42 -2.86 -21.45
N VAL A 120 6.58 -1.84 -21.55
CA VAL A 120 5.84 -1.29 -20.40
C VAL A 120 4.38 -1.77 -20.46
N ALA A 121 3.89 -2.36 -19.37
CA ALA A 121 2.49 -2.56 -19.12
C ALA A 121 2.01 -1.53 -18.10
N TYR A 122 0.91 -0.83 -18.39
CA TYR A 122 0.33 0.11 -17.44
C TYR A 122 -1.19 0.06 -17.43
N ILE A 123 -1.80 0.57 -16.37
CA ILE A 123 -3.26 0.66 -16.23
C ILE A 123 -3.64 2.13 -16.07
N SER A 124 -4.38 2.68 -17.02
CA SER A 124 -4.85 4.08 -16.98
C SER A 124 -6.08 4.26 -17.87
N ASP A 125 -6.95 5.17 -17.48
CA ASP A 125 -8.06 5.65 -18.31
C ASP A 125 -7.60 6.58 -19.45
N LYS A 126 -6.29 6.93 -19.46
CA LYS A 126 -5.67 7.79 -20.47
C LYS A 126 -4.50 7.08 -21.15
N ASN A 127 -4.23 7.48 -22.38
CA ASN A 127 -2.97 7.13 -23.02
C ASN A 127 -1.86 8.05 -22.47
N LEU A 128 -0.77 7.44 -22.01
CA LEU A 128 0.34 8.14 -21.36
C LEU A 128 1.53 8.40 -22.30
N ASP A 129 1.39 8.09 -23.60
CA ASP A 129 2.43 8.28 -24.64
C ASP A 129 3.82 7.72 -24.26
N ILE A 130 3.84 6.58 -23.53
CA ILE A 130 5.07 5.90 -23.14
C ILE A 130 5.54 5.01 -24.29
N PRO A 131 6.81 5.09 -24.73
CA PRO A 131 7.34 4.22 -25.76
C PRO A 131 7.24 2.74 -25.41
N ASN A 132 7.07 1.87 -26.41
CA ASN A 132 7.00 0.40 -26.27
C ASN A 132 6.01 -0.06 -25.17
N SER A 133 4.86 0.60 -25.05
CA SER A 133 3.91 0.34 -23.96
C SER A 133 2.60 -0.26 -24.42
N ILE A 134 1.90 -0.91 -23.49
CA ILE A 134 0.54 -1.38 -23.62
C ILE A 134 -0.31 -0.90 -22.44
N ASN A 135 -1.43 -0.25 -22.73
CA ASN A 135 -2.40 0.13 -21.72
C ASN A 135 -3.41 -1.02 -21.51
N LEU A 136 -3.43 -1.55 -20.31
CA LEU A 136 -4.31 -2.65 -19.90
C LEU A 136 -5.53 -2.14 -19.12
N PHE A 137 -6.10 -1.02 -19.54
CA PHE A 137 -7.29 -0.45 -18.93
C PHE A 137 -8.44 -1.48 -18.88
N GLY A 138 -9.06 -1.62 -17.72
CA GLY A 138 -10.20 -2.53 -17.50
C GLY A 138 -9.83 -3.91 -16.96
N VAL A 139 -8.56 -4.20 -16.68
CA VAL A 139 -8.17 -5.43 -15.97
C VAL A 139 -8.74 -5.45 -14.56
N GLY A 140 -9.09 -6.63 -14.07
CA GLY A 140 -9.62 -6.84 -12.73
C GLY A 140 -8.54 -7.07 -11.68
N PRO A 141 -8.94 -7.36 -10.42
CA PRO A 141 -8.00 -7.58 -9.32
C PRO A 141 -7.05 -8.76 -9.54
N GLU A 142 -7.53 -9.86 -10.14
CA GLU A 142 -6.71 -11.05 -10.40
C GLU A 142 -5.60 -10.73 -11.42
N GLU A 143 -5.95 -10.06 -12.50
CA GLU A 143 -5.00 -9.63 -13.53
C GLU A 143 -4.01 -8.61 -12.97
N PHE A 144 -4.45 -7.70 -12.09
CA PHE A 144 -3.56 -6.76 -11.41
C PHE A 144 -2.51 -7.47 -10.55
N VAL A 145 -2.92 -8.45 -9.74
CA VAL A 145 -2.00 -9.25 -8.91
C VAL A 145 -1.04 -10.03 -9.79
N SER A 146 -1.54 -10.66 -10.86
CA SER A 146 -0.72 -11.41 -11.81
C SER A 146 0.30 -10.52 -12.54
N LEU A 147 -0.10 -9.32 -12.95
CA LEU A 147 0.83 -8.36 -13.58
C LEU A 147 2.00 -7.98 -12.66
N ILE A 148 1.75 -7.85 -11.37
CA ILE A 148 2.82 -7.60 -10.39
C ILE A 148 3.68 -8.85 -10.17
N ALA A 149 3.04 -10.01 -9.99
CA ALA A 149 3.73 -11.26 -9.72
C ALA A 149 4.72 -11.67 -10.83
N HIS A 150 4.48 -11.28 -12.08
CA HIS A 150 5.30 -11.65 -13.23
C HIS A 150 6.14 -10.51 -13.81
N ALA A 151 6.01 -9.28 -13.30
CA ALA A 151 6.81 -8.16 -13.77
C ALA A 151 8.31 -8.36 -13.48
N SER A 152 9.15 -7.92 -14.40
CA SER A 152 10.61 -7.84 -14.18
C SER A 152 10.96 -6.66 -13.27
N LEU A 153 10.14 -5.60 -13.31
CA LEU A 153 10.30 -4.39 -12.52
C LEU A 153 8.93 -3.73 -12.32
N ILE A 154 8.68 -3.20 -11.11
CA ILE A 154 7.49 -2.41 -10.82
C ILE A 154 7.87 -0.97 -10.50
N LEU A 155 7.20 -0.02 -11.15
CA LEU A 155 7.30 1.41 -10.87
C LEU A 155 5.91 1.92 -10.49
N THR A 156 5.76 2.49 -9.29
CA THR A 156 4.42 2.82 -8.81
C THR A 156 4.38 3.94 -7.78
N ASN A 157 3.22 4.58 -7.64
CA ASN A 157 2.85 5.42 -6.51
C ASN A 157 1.65 4.86 -5.74
N SER A 158 1.38 3.56 -5.88
CA SER A 158 0.29 2.85 -5.22
C SER A 158 0.77 2.05 -4.03
N PHE A 159 0.09 2.19 -2.89
CA PHE A 159 0.34 1.38 -1.71
C PHE A 159 0.17 -0.12 -1.99
N HIS A 160 -0.93 -0.54 -2.62
CA HIS A 160 -1.15 -1.97 -2.87
C HIS A 160 -0.22 -2.56 -3.93
N ALA A 161 0.20 -1.77 -4.92
CA ALA A 161 1.24 -2.24 -5.84
C ALA A 161 2.57 -2.45 -5.09
N THR A 162 2.91 -1.57 -4.14
CA THR A 162 4.07 -1.75 -3.25
C THR A 162 3.94 -3.02 -2.41
N VAL A 163 2.78 -3.24 -1.78
CA VAL A 163 2.50 -4.43 -0.96
C VAL A 163 2.70 -5.72 -1.76
N PHE A 164 2.08 -5.84 -2.93
CA PHE A 164 2.23 -7.03 -3.76
C PHE A 164 3.65 -7.18 -4.34
N SER A 165 4.37 -6.08 -4.61
CA SER A 165 5.77 -6.16 -5.01
C SER A 165 6.64 -6.78 -3.91
N VAL A 166 6.39 -6.43 -2.64
CA VAL A 166 7.05 -7.06 -1.49
C VAL A 166 6.68 -8.53 -1.37
N LEU A 167 5.38 -8.87 -1.38
CA LEU A 167 4.90 -10.24 -1.24
C LEU A 167 5.44 -11.19 -2.32
N PHE A 168 5.55 -10.73 -3.57
CA PHE A 168 6.07 -11.53 -4.69
C PHE A 168 7.59 -11.36 -4.91
N HIS A 169 8.30 -10.70 -4.00
CA HIS A 169 9.75 -10.48 -4.08
C HIS A 169 10.19 -9.88 -5.42
N ARG A 170 9.42 -8.92 -5.94
CA ARG A 170 9.74 -8.29 -7.21
C ARG A 170 10.57 -7.03 -7.03
N PRO A 171 11.52 -6.76 -7.92
CA PRO A 171 12.19 -5.48 -7.96
C PRO A 171 11.16 -4.36 -8.15
N PHE A 172 11.23 -3.31 -7.33
CA PHE A 172 10.29 -2.21 -7.42
C PHE A 172 10.89 -0.88 -6.96
N ARG A 173 10.26 0.20 -7.39
CA ARG A 173 10.50 1.56 -6.92
C ARG A 173 9.18 2.28 -6.70
N VAL A 174 9.10 3.02 -5.60
CA VAL A 174 7.90 3.75 -5.18
C VAL A 174 8.16 5.24 -5.28
N TYR A 175 7.26 5.95 -5.95
CA TYR A 175 7.25 7.41 -6.05
C TYR A 175 6.25 7.95 -5.05
N ALA A 176 6.74 8.31 -3.87
CA ALA A 176 5.91 8.77 -2.77
C ALA A 176 5.60 10.26 -2.93
N THR A 177 4.41 10.58 -3.45
CA THR A 177 3.91 11.95 -3.43
C THR A 177 3.57 12.40 -2.00
N ASP A 178 3.71 13.70 -1.69
CA ASP A 178 3.47 14.27 -0.35
C ASP A 178 2.12 13.87 0.28
N LYS A 179 1.12 13.60 -0.56
CA LYS A 179 -0.26 13.34 -0.11
C LYS A 179 -0.59 11.87 0.21
N SER A 180 0.22 10.89 -0.18
CA SER A 180 -0.07 9.47 0.04
C SER A 180 1.17 8.66 0.43
N GLY A 181 2.32 9.31 0.57
CA GLY A 181 3.61 8.67 0.78
C GLY A 181 3.82 8.12 2.18
N ALA A 182 3.19 8.68 3.22
CA ALA A 182 3.43 8.31 4.61
C ALA A 182 3.36 6.80 4.83
N ARG A 183 2.22 6.17 4.52
CA ARG A 183 2.03 4.73 4.73
C ARG A 183 2.97 3.83 3.92
N MET A 184 3.45 4.29 2.75
CA MET A 184 4.45 3.56 1.98
C MET A 184 5.83 3.69 2.63
N ARG A 185 6.19 4.90 3.08
CA ARG A 185 7.43 5.15 3.82
C ARG A 185 7.47 4.37 5.13
N ASP A 186 6.37 4.37 5.91
CA ASP A 186 6.26 3.60 7.14
C ASP A 186 6.47 2.10 6.88
N LEU A 187 5.71 1.52 5.94
CA LEU A 187 5.87 0.11 5.59
C LEU A 187 7.31 -0.19 5.17
N LEU A 188 7.85 0.54 4.20
CA LEU A 188 9.18 0.29 3.66
C LEU A 188 10.28 0.49 4.71
N SER A 189 10.12 1.46 5.61
CA SER A 189 11.05 1.67 6.74
C SER A 189 11.03 0.48 7.70
N ASN A 190 9.85 0.01 8.06
CA ASN A 190 9.68 -1.09 9.01
C ASN A 190 10.25 -2.42 8.49
N ILE A 191 10.19 -2.64 7.17
CA ILE A 191 10.75 -3.84 6.55
C ILE A 191 12.17 -3.67 5.96
N GLY A 192 12.80 -2.49 6.16
CA GLY A 192 14.19 -2.26 5.74
C GLY A 192 14.38 -1.93 4.26
N LEU A 193 13.36 -1.43 3.58
CA LEU A 193 13.34 -1.09 2.15
C LEU A 193 13.15 0.42 1.88
N SER A 194 13.60 1.29 2.77
CA SER A 194 13.44 2.75 2.63
C SER A 194 14.08 3.30 1.34
N ASP A 195 15.13 2.65 0.84
CA ASP A 195 15.83 2.99 -0.41
C ASP A 195 14.96 2.83 -1.67
N ARG A 196 13.87 2.07 -1.57
CA ARG A 196 12.90 1.88 -2.66
C ARG A 196 11.99 3.07 -2.87
N CYS A 197 11.91 3.97 -1.89
CA CYS A 197 11.05 5.14 -1.92
C CYS A 197 11.84 6.36 -2.41
N VAL A 198 11.41 6.93 -3.53
CA VAL A 198 12.02 8.11 -4.13
C VAL A 198 10.98 9.20 -4.35
N ASP A 199 11.42 10.44 -4.42
CA ASP A 199 10.59 11.63 -4.67
C ASP A 199 11.01 12.41 -5.92
N VAL A 200 12.03 11.90 -6.63
CA VAL A 200 12.57 12.48 -7.87
C VAL A 200 12.63 11.44 -8.97
N MET A 201 12.77 11.90 -10.20
CA MET A 201 13.05 11.02 -11.34
C MET A 201 14.32 10.21 -11.07
N CYS A 202 14.24 8.90 -11.24
CA CYS A 202 15.33 7.98 -10.98
C CYS A 202 15.26 6.80 -11.97
N ALA A 203 16.30 6.69 -12.80
CA ALA A 203 16.45 5.62 -13.79
C ALA A 203 17.62 4.67 -13.48
N ASP A 204 18.22 4.80 -12.30
CA ASP A 204 19.31 3.93 -11.86
C ASP A 204 18.81 2.50 -11.63
N ASP A 205 19.72 1.55 -11.70
CA ASP A 205 19.43 0.15 -11.37
C ASP A 205 18.92 0.02 -9.93
N ILE A 206 17.95 -0.87 -9.75
CA ILE A 206 17.45 -1.19 -8.44
C ILE A 206 18.39 -2.20 -7.79
N ALA A 207 18.98 -1.82 -6.66
CA ALA A 207 19.89 -2.69 -5.93
C ALA A 207 19.23 -4.03 -5.57
N PRO A 208 19.95 -5.15 -5.62
CA PRO A 208 19.46 -6.42 -5.10
C PRO A 208 18.96 -6.29 -3.66
N CYS A 209 18.02 -7.12 -3.28
CA CYS A 209 17.41 -7.13 -1.95
C CYS A 209 17.60 -8.51 -1.31
N GLU A 210 17.97 -8.54 -0.04
CA GLU A 210 17.97 -9.75 0.78
C GLU A 210 16.56 -10.00 1.32
N TRP A 211 15.75 -10.68 0.53
CA TRP A 211 14.33 -10.89 0.84
C TRP A 211 14.11 -11.64 2.15
N SER A 212 15.01 -12.52 2.57
CA SER A 212 14.93 -13.22 3.85
C SER A 212 14.86 -12.28 5.07
N ASP A 213 15.58 -11.15 5.03
CA ASP A 213 15.53 -10.14 6.10
C ASP A 213 14.20 -9.38 6.06
N VAL A 214 13.69 -9.09 4.86
CA VAL A 214 12.38 -8.44 4.64
C VAL A 214 11.27 -9.34 5.18
N ASP A 215 11.28 -10.62 4.82
CA ASP A 215 10.29 -11.62 5.27
C ASP A 215 10.30 -11.76 6.80
N SER A 216 11.49 -11.86 7.42
CA SER A 216 11.61 -11.97 8.87
C SER A 216 10.99 -10.76 9.60
N ARG A 217 11.21 -9.55 9.09
CA ARG A 217 10.61 -8.32 9.64
C ARG A 217 9.09 -8.31 9.42
N LEU A 218 8.65 -8.67 8.22
CA LEU A 218 7.23 -8.73 7.87
C LEU A 218 6.49 -9.76 8.73
N ASP A 219 7.08 -10.93 8.98
CA ASP A 219 6.51 -11.96 9.84
C ASP A 219 6.34 -11.50 11.29
N SER A 220 7.30 -10.75 11.82
CA SER A 220 7.17 -10.14 13.15
C SER A 220 6.00 -9.16 13.23
N LEU A 221 5.82 -8.32 12.21
CA LEU A 221 4.70 -7.38 12.11
C LEU A 221 3.35 -8.09 11.91
N ARG A 222 3.36 -9.19 11.14
CA ARG A 222 2.21 -10.06 10.90
C ARG A 222 1.76 -10.75 12.20
N GLU A 223 2.71 -11.28 12.98
CA GLU A 223 2.43 -11.88 14.28
C GLU A 223 1.79 -10.88 15.25
N HIS A 224 2.31 -9.66 15.34
CA HIS A 224 1.73 -8.58 16.15
C HIS A 224 0.29 -8.26 15.70
N SER A 225 0.07 -8.10 14.41
CA SER A 225 -1.24 -7.78 13.83
C SER A 225 -2.27 -8.89 14.06
N CYS A 226 -1.85 -10.14 13.93
CA CYS A 226 -2.68 -11.31 14.23
C CYS A 226 -2.98 -11.43 15.73
N ALA A 227 -2.03 -11.09 16.61
CA ALA A 227 -2.26 -11.06 18.05
C ALA A 227 -3.32 -10.03 18.44
N TYR A 228 -3.27 -8.82 17.84
CA TYR A 228 -4.31 -7.81 18.00
C TYR A 228 -5.69 -8.37 17.60
N LEU A 229 -5.81 -8.98 16.43
CA LEU A 229 -7.08 -9.55 15.96
C LEU A 229 -7.60 -10.65 16.89
N ARG A 230 -6.75 -11.58 17.34
CA ARG A 230 -7.14 -12.63 18.28
C ARG A 230 -7.69 -12.03 19.58
N LYS A 231 -7.03 -11.02 20.13
CA LYS A 231 -7.48 -10.31 21.34
C LYS A 231 -8.79 -9.56 21.12
N ALA A 232 -8.94 -8.90 19.97
CA ALA A 232 -10.12 -8.10 19.66
C ALA A 232 -11.36 -8.95 19.37
N LEU A 233 -11.19 -10.20 18.92
CA LEU A 233 -12.27 -11.11 18.52
C LEU A 233 -12.60 -12.17 19.60
N SER A 234 -11.76 -12.31 20.62
CA SER A 234 -12.04 -13.16 21.78
C SER A 234 -12.98 -12.44 22.78
#